data_38da6b9b873d58b26e3fd7722ca0f41c
#
_entry.id   38da6b9b873d58b26e3fd7722ca0f41c
#
_cell.length_a   1.000
_cell.length_b   1.000
_cell.length_c   1.000
_cell.angle_alpha   90.00
_cell.angle_beta   90.00
_cell.angle_gamma   90.00
#
_symmetry.space_group_name_H-M   'P 1'
#
loop_
_entity.id
_entity.type
_entity.pdbx_description
1 polymer ?
#
loop_
_entity_poly.entity_id
_entity_poly.type
_entity_poly.pdbx_seq_one_letter_code
_entity_poly.pdbx_strand_id
1 'polypeptide(L)'
;FTVPSNVQFIAIQAMGEDVAWDERTSSLTESQQEMISGGGLSKRFSSLPLWLSHPSNIGAFYGFLVSLALILPYYMTEEFWFPLWVLHASLLIFATAFLGMFSRFVNAFTKRMPMPVNRKLLYPMPFIGFTLFTLIHTDLLVSNTYTQYLSWGLLMIPGPFYIHLSWAPRWRILCLIEDKKYPFAGEPVTESERIMSQDEDFEVAGNDSEIMEVVESFEEE
;
A
#
# COMPACT_ATOMS: atom_id res chain seq x y z
N PHE A 1 -0.46 -8.24 -38.38
CA PHE A 1 -0.57 -8.65 -36.95
C PHE A 1 -1.67 -7.81 -36.33
N THR A 2 -2.89 -8.36 -36.28
CA THR A 2 -4.04 -7.78 -35.58
C THR A 2 -3.92 -8.11 -34.09
N VAL A 3 -3.77 -7.10 -33.26
CA VAL A 3 -3.79 -7.25 -31.80
C VAL A 3 -5.19 -7.77 -31.41
N PRO A 4 -5.29 -8.84 -30.63
CA PRO A 4 -6.59 -9.38 -30.24
C PRO A 4 -7.41 -8.31 -29.47
N SER A 5 -8.67 -8.18 -29.82
CA SER A 5 -9.60 -7.15 -29.29
C SER A 5 -9.69 -7.10 -27.77
N ASN A 6 -9.42 -8.22 -27.09
CA ASN A 6 -9.39 -8.27 -25.61
C ASN A 6 -8.23 -7.47 -24.98
N VAL A 7 -7.06 -7.43 -25.63
CA VAL A 7 -5.92 -6.65 -25.11
C VAL A 7 -6.16 -5.15 -25.30
N GLN A 8 -6.82 -4.77 -26.40
CA GLN A 8 -7.19 -3.40 -26.65
C GLN A 8 -8.27 -2.90 -25.69
N PHE A 9 -9.22 -3.75 -25.32
CA PHE A 9 -10.26 -3.42 -24.35
C PHE A 9 -9.70 -3.23 -22.94
N ILE A 10 -8.78 -4.11 -22.51
CA ILE A 10 -8.08 -3.99 -21.21
C ILE A 10 -7.22 -2.73 -21.17
N ALA A 11 -6.52 -2.39 -22.26
CA ALA A 11 -5.71 -1.17 -22.32
C ALA A 11 -6.54 0.11 -22.28
N ILE A 12 -7.71 0.14 -22.93
CA ILE A 12 -8.63 1.29 -22.91
C ILE A 12 -9.26 1.43 -21.51
N GLN A 13 -9.60 0.33 -20.85
CA GLN A 13 -10.15 0.36 -19.50
C GLN A 13 -9.11 0.83 -18.47
N ALA A 14 -7.85 0.37 -18.58
CA ALA A 14 -6.75 0.82 -17.74
C ALA A 14 -6.45 2.33 -17.93
N MET A 15 -6.45 2.81 -19.18
CA MET A 15 -6.28 4.24 -19.48
C MET A 15 -7.44 5.09 -18.96
N GLY A 16 -8.68 4.58 -19.00
CA GLY A 16 -9.85 5.26 -18.47
C GLY A 16 -9.86 5.32 -16.93
N GLU A 17 -9.31 4.31 -16.27
CA GLU A 17 -9.14 4.28 -14.81
C GLU A 17 -8.04 5.25 -14.35
N ASP A 18 -6.93 5.34 -15.07
CA ASP A 18 -5.84 6.28 -14.76
C ASP A 18 -6.29 7.74 -14.88
N VAL A 19 -7.02 8.10 -15.94
CA VAL A 19 -7.55 9.46 -16.11
C VAL A 19 -8.58 9.80 -15.02
N ALA A 20 -9.47 8.86 -14.69
CA ALA A 20 -10.45 9.07 -13.62
C ALA A 20 -9.81 9.18 -12.23
N TRP A 21 -8.66 8.54 -12.03
CA TRP A 21 -7.87 8.60 -10.80
C TRP A 21 -7.17 9.95 -10.65
N ASP A 22 -6.49 10.43 -11.69
CA ASP A 22 -5.82 11.74 -11.69
C ASP A 22 -6.82 12.87 -11.49
N GLU A 23 -8.00 12.81 -12.11
CA GLU A 23 -9.06 13.78 -11.92
C GLU A 23 -9.59 13.81 -10.48
N ARG A 24 -9.72 12.63 -9.81
CA ARG A 24 -10.18 12.54 -8.42
C ARG A 24 -9.13 12.99 -7.40
N THR A 25 -7.86 12.88 -7.73
CA THR A 25 -6.74 13.28 -6.87
C THR A 25 -6.28 14.71 -7.12
N SER A 26 -6.71 15.35 -8.22
CA SER A 26 -6.34 16.72 -8.56
C SER A 26 -6.81 17.77 -7.54
N SER A 27 -7.86 17.47 -6.77
CA SER A 27 -8.35 18.33 -5.68
C SER A 27 -7.60 18.17 -4.36
N LEU A 28 -6.58 17.30 -4.30
CA LEU A 28 -5.80 17.04 -3.11
C LEU A 28 -4.47 17.77 -3.17
N THR A 29 -3.99 18.24 -2.02
CA THR A 29 -2.66 18.85 -1.93
C THR A 29 -1.56 17.85 -2.29
N GLU A 30 -0.39 18.33 -2.73
CA GLU A 30 0.73 17.50 -3.12
C GLU A 30 1.16 16.54 -1.99
N SER A 31 1.17 17.03 -0.74
CA SER A 31 1.46 16.22 0.46
C SER A 31 0.43 15.10 0.67
N GLN A 32 -0.85 15.35 0.42
CA GLN A 32 -1.91 14.36 0.51
C GLN A 32 -1.81 13.33 -0.63
N GLN A 33 -1.49 13.77 -1.84
CA GLN A 33 -1.23 12.88 -2.97
C GLN A 33 -0.03 11.97 -2.71
N GLU A 34 1.07 12.51 -2.15
CA GLU A 34 2.24 11.73 -1.76
C GLU A 34 1.91 10.74 -0.65
N MET A 35 1.10 11.12 0.34
CA MET A 35 0.62 10.23 1.40
C MET A 35 -0.18 9.05 0.84
N ILE A 36 -1.04 9.27 -0.15
CA ILE A 36 -1.85 8.25 -0.81
C ILE A 36 -0.98 7.37 -1.71
N SER A 37 -0.18 7.96 -2.59
CA SER A 37 0.68 7.24 -3.52
C SER A 37 1.77 6.45 -2.78
N GLY A 38 2.30 7.02 -1.71
CA GLY A 38 3.33 6.38 -0.90
C GLY A 38 4.58 6.03 -1.69
N GLY A 39 5.20 4.93 -1.35
CA GLY A 39 6.38 4.47 -2.09
C GLY A 39 6.03 3.50 -3.22
N GLY A 40 7.03 3.13 -4.02
CA GLY A 40 6.86 2.33 -5.25
C GLY A 40 5.98 1.07 -5.11
N LEU A 41 6.01 0.39 -3.95
CA LEU A 41 5.17 -0.78 -3.70
C LEU A 41 3.71 -0.38 -3.44
N SER A 42 3.50 0.68 -2.64
CA SER A 42 2.15 1.24 -2.41
C SER A 42 1.54 1.75 -3.71
N LYS A 43 2.32 2.43 -4.55
CA LYS A 43 1.88 2.93 -5.85
C LYS A 43 1.42 1.79 -6.78
N ARG A 44 2.12 0.65 -6.77
CA ARG A 44 1.70 -0.54 -7.52
C ARG A 44 0.41 -1.15 -6.98
N PHE A 45 0.23 -1.18 -5.66
CA PHE A 45 -1.00 -1.70 -5.06
C PHE A 45 -2.18 -0.75 -5.25
N SER A 46 -1.97 0.56 -5.25
CA SER A 46 -3.04 1.54 -5.51
C SER A 46 -3.51 1.57 -6.96
N SER A 47 -2.69 1.10 -7.91
CA SER A 47 -3.12 0.94 -9.30
C SER A 47 -3.94 -0.33 -9.56
N LEU A 48 -4.08 -1.22 -8.57
CA LEU A 48 -4.92 -2.40 -8.68
C LEU A 48 -6.38 -2.07 -8.31
N PRO A 49 -7.35 -2.79 -8.89
CA PRO A 49 -8.75 -2.68 -8.47
C PRO A 49 -8.89 -2.85 -6.95
N LEU A 50 -9.79 -2.10 -6.31
CA LEU A 50 -9.91 -2.08 -4.84
C LEU A 50 -10.17 -3.45 -4.22
N TRP A 51 -10.91 -4.32 -4.92
CA TRP A 51 -11.15 -5.68 -4.44
C TRP A 51 -9.87 -6.52 -4.41
N LEU A 52 -8.95 -6.33 -5.38
CA LEU A 52 -7.68 -7.06 -5.45
C LEU A 52 -6.66 -6.49 -4.47
N SER A 53 -6.62 -5.17 -4.33
CA SER A 53 -5.74 -4.45 -3.41
C SER A 53 -6.21 -4.49 -1.95
N HIS A 54 -7.30 -5.22 -1.65
CA HIS A 54 -7.78 -5.41 -0.29
C HIS A 54 -6.67 -5.91 0.65
N PRO A 55 -6.53 -5.38 1.88
CA PRO A 55 -5.46 -5.77 2.81
C PRO A 55 -5.32 -7.27 3.06
N SER A 56 -6.44 -8.02 3.01
CA SER A 56 -6.43 -9.49 3.13
C SER A 56 -5.73 -10.14 1.92
N ASN A 57 -6.00 -9.67 0.70
CA ASN A 57 -5.39 -10.23 -0.51
C ASN A 57 -3.90 -9.93 -0.59
N ILE A 58 -3.50 -8.73 -0.16
CA ILE A 58 -2.07 -8.37 -0.06
C ILE A 58 -1.39 -9.23 1.01
N GLY A 59 -2.08 -9.51 2.14
CA GLY A 59 -1.60 -10.43 3.16
C GLY A 59 -1.45 -11.86 2.63
N ALA A 60 -2.46 -12.37 1.94
CA ALA A 60 -2.42 -13.69 1.29
C ALA A 60 -1.27 -13.79 0.28
N PHE A 61 -1.10 -12.75 -0.54
CA PHE A 61 -0.01 -12.68 -1.52
C PHE A 61 1.37 -12.71 -0.85
N TYR A 62 1.55 -11.98 0.25
CA TYR A 62 2.78 -12.07 1.04
C TYR A 62 3.03 -13.48 1.57
N GLY A 63 2.02 -14.10 2.19
CA GLY A 63 2.11 -15.47 2.69
C GLY A 63 2.41 -16.47 1.58
N PHE A 64 1.84 -16.28 0.40
CA PHE A 64 2.13 -17.10 -0.78
C PHE A 64 3.59 -16.96 -1.22
N LEU A 65 4.15 -15.75 -1.30
CA LEU A 65 5.55 -15.55 -1.65
C LEU A 65 6.51 -16.20 -0.63
N VAL A 66 6.23 -16.06 0.66
CA VAL A 66 7.01 -16.75 1.71
C VAL A 66 6.89 -18.26 1.56
N SER A 67 5.69 -18.78 1.30
CA SER A 67 5.47 -20.22 1.08
C SER A 67 6.26 -20.76 -0.11
N LEU A 68 6.33 -20.01 -1.21
CA LEU A 68 7.15 -20.38 -2.37
C LEU A 68 8.64 -20.45 -2.02
N ALA A 69 9.14 -19.50 -1.25
CA ALA A 69 10.52 -19.51 -0.80
C ALA A 69 10.82 -20.76 0.07
N LEU A 70 9.87 -21.18 0.89
CA LEU A 70 10.01 -22.34 1.77
C LEU A 70 10.00 -23.71 1.04
N ILE A 71 9.65 -23.79 -0.24
CA ILE A 71 9.69 -25.04 -1.01
C ILE A 71 11.09 -25.67 -0.92
N LEU A 72 12.13 -24.86 -1.11
CA LEU A 72 13.50 -25.36 -1.17
C LEU A 72 13.97 -26.05 0.12
N PRO A 73 13.90 -25.43 1.30
CA PRO A 73 14.28 -26.13 2.54
C PRO A 73 13.42 -27.36 2.81
N TYR A 74 12.11 -27.34 2.57
CA TYR A 74 11.28 -28.53 2.75
C TYR A 74 11.68 -29.66 1.81
N TYR A 75 11.91 -29.38 0.53
CA TYR A 75 12.34 -30.35 -0.46
C TYR A 75 13.68 -31.01 -0.09
N MET A 76 14.60 -30.26 0.51
CA MET A 76 15.95 -30.76 0.84
C MET A 76 16.01 -31.58 2.13
N THR A 77 15.05 -31.40 3.05
CA THR A 77 15.18 -31.91 4.42
C THR A 77 14.11 -32.92 4.83
N GLU A 78 12.96 -32.92 4.15
CA GLU A 78 11.79 -33.69 4.55
C GLU A 78 11.49 -34.82 3.56
N GLU A 79 11.36 -36.07 4.04
CA GLU A 79 10.99 -37.21 3.20
C GLU A 79 9.58 -37.05 2.60
N PHE A 80 8.62 -36.55 3.41
CA PHE A 80 7.26 -36.25 2.98
C PHE A 80 7.03 -34.72 2.82
N TRP A 81 7.95 -34.04 2.14
CA TRP A 81 8.00 -32.60 2.07
C TRP A 81 6.74 -31.97 1.48
N PHE A 82 6.14 -32.55 0.45
CA PHE A 82 5.05 -31.91 -0.28
C PHE A 82 3.76 -31.75 0.56
N PRO A 83 3.21 -32.81 1.21
CA PRO A 83 2.05 -32.65 2.07
C PRO A 83 2.30 -31.73 3.26
N LEU A 84 3.49 -31.80 3.86
CA LEU A 84 3.87 -30.96 4.98
C LEU A 84 4.01 -29.49 4.55
N TRP A 85 4.64 -29.24 3.41
CA TRP A 85 4.74 -27.91 2.83
C TRP A 85 3.35 -27.34 2.49
N VAL A 86 2.46 -28.10 1.86
CA VAL A 86 1.10 -27.67 1.54
C VAL A 86 0.34 -27.26 2.80
N LEU A 87 0.45 -28.04 3.87
CA LEU A 87 -0.17 -27.71 5.15
C LEU A 87 0.35 -26.40 5.71
N HIS A 88 1.68 -26.23 5.82
CA HIS A 88 2.27 -25.02 6.38
C HIS A 88 2.04 -23.81 5.46
N ALA A 89 2.12 -23.97 4.14
CA ALA A 89 1.81 -22.93 3.16
C ALA A 89 0.36 -22.43 3.31
N SER A 90 -0.59 -23.36 3.43
CA SER A 90 -2.00 -23.03 3.62
C SER A 90 -2.24 -22.27 4.93
N LEU A 91 -1.63 -22.72 6.03
CA LEU A 91 -1.73 -22.02 7.32
C LEU A 91 -1.10 -20.63 7.26
N LEU A 92 0.04 -20.49 6.60
CA LEU A 92 0.75 -19.21 6.47
C LEU A 92 -0.03 -18.21 5.62
N ILE A 93 -0.57 -18.63 4.47
CA ILE A 93 -1.41 -17.80 3.61
C ILE A 93 -2.68 -17.39 4.35
N PHE A 94 -3.33 -18.33 5.04
CA PHE A 94 -4.53 -18.04 5.81
C PHE A 94 -4.25 -17.06 6.96
N ALA A 95 -3.18 -17.27 7.73
CA ALA A 95 -2.80 -16.40 8.84
C ALA A 95 -2.48 -14.98 8.38
N THR A 96 -1.72 -14.83 7.30
CA THR A 96 -1.37 -13.50 6.76
C THR A 96 -2.56 -12.80 6.12
N ALA A 97 -3.46 -13.53 5.45
CA ALA A 97 -4.73 -13.01 4.96
C ALA A 97 -5.63 -12.54 6.10
N PHE A 98 -5.74 -13.33 7.16
CA PHE A 98 -6.52 -13.00 8.35
C PHE A 98 -5.96 -11.76 9.06
N LEU A 99 -4.64 -11.65 9.22
CA LEU A 99 -3.99 -10.46 9.78
C LEU A 99 -4.22 -9.21 8.91
N GLY A 100 -4.25 -9.36 7.58
CA GLY A 100 -4.60 -8.29 6.66
C GLY A 100 -6.06 -7.82 6.85
N MET A 101 -7.00 -8.77 6.97
CA MET A 101 -8.40 -8.48 7.26
C MET A 101 -8.57 -7.82 8.63
N PHE A 102 -7.90 -8.34 9.65
CA PHE A 102 -7.90 -7.77 11.00
C PHE A 102 -7.35 -6.34 11.02
N SER A 103 -6.27 -6.09 10.27
CA SER A 103 -5.69 -4.75 10.11
C SER A 103 -6.69 -3.75 9.51
N ARG A 104 -7.46 -4.18 8.50
CA ARG A 104 -8.56 -3.37 7.96
C ARG A 104 -9.61 -3.05 9.03
N PHE A 105 -10.02 -4.08 9.78
CA PHE A 105 -11.03 -3.93 10.84
C PHE A 105 -10.57 -2.93 11.90
N VAL A 106 -9.36 -3.09 12.43
CA VAL A 106 -8.78 -2.15 13.40
C VAL A 106 -8.73 -0.73 12.83
N ASN A 107 -8.33 -0.58 11.57
CA ASN A 107 -8.25 0.74 10.93
C ASN A 107 -9.64 1.37 10.70
N ALA A 108 -10.68 0.58 10.49
CA ALA A 108 -12.05 1.09 10.36
C ALA A 108 -12.52 1.80 11.65
N PHE A 109 -12.10 1.29 12.83
CA PHE A 109 -12.42 1.92 14.11
C PHE A 109 -11.46 3.06 14.48
N THR A 110 -10.16 2.86 14.29
CA THR A 110 -9.14 3.83 14.70
C THR A 110 -9.01 5.01 13.77
N LYS A 111 -9.45 4.85 12.51
CA LYS A 111 -9.36 5.85 11.43
C LYS A 111 -7.94 6.45 11.27
N ARG A 112 -6.90 5.65 11.59
CA ARG A 112 -5.52 6.10 11.55
C ARG A 112 -5.09 6.47 10.13
N MET A 113 -4.18 7.46 10.06
CA MET A 113 -3.49 7.82 8.82
C MET A 113 -2.35 6.87 8.49
N PRO A 114 -1.98 6.73 7.19
CA PRO A 114 -0.86 5.92 6.77
C PRO A 114 0.45 6.39 7.41
N MET A 115 1.17 5.48 8.03
CA MET A 115 2.49 5.77 8.58
C MET A 115 3.59 5.35 7.60
N PRO A 116 4.65 6.17 7.42
CA PRO A 116 5.82 5.76 6.67
C PRO A 116 6.55 4.63 7.41
N VAL A 117 6.78 3.53 6.72
CA VAL A 117 7.52 2.40 7.27
C VAL A 117 8.95 2.43 6.76
N ASN A 118 9.92 2.24 7.67
CA ASN A 118 11.33 2.17 7.31
C ASN A 118 11.62 0.92 6.46
N ARG A 119 11.69 1.12 5.14
CA ARG A 119 11.90 0.04 4.17
C ARG A 119 13.26 -0.63 4.30
N LYS A 120 14.30 0.15 4.69
CA LYS A 120 15.66 -0.38 4.86
C LYS A 120 15.72 -1.44 5.96
N LEU A 121 14.83 -1.34 6.95
CA LEU A 121 14.72 -2.33 8.02
C LEU A 121 13.79 -3.50 7.62
N LEU A 122 12.65 -3.18 7.01
CA LEU A 122 11.59 -4.16 6.79
C LEU A 122 11.89 -5.13 5.64
N TYR A 123 12.54 -4.67 4.56
CA TYR A 123 12.81 -5.50 3.39
C TYR A 123 13.84 -6.63 3.63
N PRO A 124 14.93 -6.43 4.40
CA PRO A 124 15.88 -7.51 4.67
C PRO A 124 15.32 -8.60 5.61
N MET A 125 14.34 -8.27 6.46
CA MET A 125 13.85 -9.20 7.50
C MET A 125 13.40 -10.56 6.96
N PRO A 126 12.56 -10.65 5.90
CA PRO A 126 12.14 -11.94 5.36
C PRO A 126 13.30 -12.76 4.80
N PHE A 127 14.30 -12.11 4.20
CA PHE A 127 15.48 -12.80 3.66
C PHE A 127 16.37 -13.35 4.77
N ILE A 128 16.58 -12.57 5.84
CA ILE A 128 17.31 -13.02 7.04
C ILE A 128 16.55 -14.19 7.69
N GLY A 129 15.23 -14.06 7.83
CA GLY A 129 14.37 -15.11 8.34
C GLY A 129 14.44 -16.39 7.51
N PHE A 130 14.41 -16.27 6.19
CA PHE A 130 14.55 -17.39 5.27
C PHE A 130 15.92 -18.07 5.38
N THR A 131 16.99 -17.29 5.41
CA THR A 131 18.35 -17.81 5.57
C THR A 131 18.48 -18.54 6.90
N LEU A 132 18.02 -17.96 8.00
CA LEU A 132 18.05 -18.57 9.32
C LEU A 132 17.23 -19.88 9.36
N PHE A 133 16.03 -19.85 8.78
CA PHE A 133 15.18 -21.04 8.66
C PHE A 133 15.88 -22.18 7.90
N THR A 134 16.48 -21.85 6.76
CA THR A 134 17.21 -22.84 5.94
C THR A 134 18.42 -23.42 6.69
N LEU A 135 19.21 -22.60 7.37
CA LEU A 135 20.36 -23.06 8.14
C LEU A 135 19.96 -23.98 9.30
N ILE A 136 18.82 -23.72 9.94
CA ILE A 136 18.29 -24.60 11.00
C ILE A 136 17.79 -25.91 10.40
N HIS A 137 17.08 -25.89 9.28
CA HIS A 137 16.52 -27.07 8.64
C HIS A 137 17.61 -28.00 8.02
N THR A 138 18.73 -27.42 7.60
CA THR A 138 19.87 -28.19 7.05
C THR A 138 20.86 -28.62 8.10
N ASP A 139 20.54 -28.49 9.39
CA ASP A 139 21.41 -28.83 10.54
C ASP A 139 22.77 -28.09 10.55
N LEU A 140 22.90 -27.02 9.74
CA LEU A 140 24.09 -26.16 9.75
C LEU A 140 24.12 -25.23 10.96
N LEU A 141 22.97 -24.96 11.56
CA LEU A 141 22.82 -24.19 12.79
C LEU A 141 22.06 -25.02 13.82
N VAL A 142 22.56 -25.00 15.05
CA VAL A 142 21.90 -25.70 16.17
C VAL A 142 20.46 -25.20 16.34
N SER A 143 19.52 -26.12 16.18
CA SER A 143 18.11 -25.86 16.39
C SER A 143 17.82 -25.70 17.87
N ASN A 144 17.30 -24.56 18.26
CA ASN A 144 16.69 -24.35 19.58
C ASN A 144 15.37 -23.55 19.41
N THR A 145 14.54 -23.56 20.45
CA THR A 145 13.24 -22.92 20.44
C THR A 145 13.31 -21.43 20.07
N TYR A 146 14.33 -20.72 20.54
CA TYR A 146 14.49 -19.29 20.26
C TYR A 146 14.85 -19.01 18.80
N THR A 147 15.79 -19.77 18.22
CA THR A 147 16.18 -19.61 16.82
C THR A 147 15.03 -19.94 15.87
N GLN A 148 14.22 -20.95 16.21
CA GLN A 148 13.02 -21.31 15.46
C GLN A 148 11.99 -20.17 15.51
N TYR A 149 11.64 -19.65 16.69
CA TYR A 149 10.70 -18.51 16.80
C TYR A 149 11.22 -17.25 16.13
N LEU A 150 12.53 -16.99 16.22
CA LEU A 150 13.15 -15.85 15.56
C LEU A 150 13.03 -15.96 14.03
N SER A 151 13.32 -17.13 13.45
CA SER A 151 13.22 -17.35 12.01
C SER A 151 11.79 -17.18 11.51
N TRP A 152 10.80 -17.76 12.19
CA TRP A 152 9.38 -17.60 11.87
C TRP A 152 8.90 -16.16 12.09
N GLY A 153 9.34 -15.49 13.13
CA GLY A 153 9.02 -14.09 13.38
C GLY A 153 9.52 -13.17 12.25
N LEU A 154 10.77 -13.36 11.83
CA LEU A 154 11.36 -12.59 10.73
C LEU A 154 10.70 -12.89 9.38
N LEU A 155 10.18 -14.09 9.17
CA LEU A 155 9.44 -14.44 7.97
C LEU A 155 8.02 -13.88 7.99
N MET A 156 7.32 -13.93 9.12
CA MET A 156 5.89 -13.63 9.17
C MET A 156 5.56 -12.17 9.50
N ILE A 157 6.34 -11.50 10.35
CA ILE A 157 5.99 -10.16 10.86
C ILE A 157 6.04 -9.06 9.79
N PRO A 158 7.03 -9.00 8.89
CA PRO A 158 7.23 -7.84 8.02
C PRO A 158 6.04 -7.51 7.12
N GLY A 159 5.42 -8.52 6.52
CA GLY A 159 4.25 -8.32 5.65
C GLY A 159 3.04 -7.76 6.39
N PRO A 160 2.50 -8.46 7.40
CA PRO A 160 1.40 -7.96 8.22
C PRO A 160 1.68 -6.62 8.89
N PHE A 161 2.90 -6.37 9.32
CA PHE A 161 3.30 -5.11 9.91
C PHE A 161 3.21 -3.95 8.91
N TYR A 162 3.73 -4.15 7.69
CA TYR A 162 3.57 -3.18 6.60
C TYR A 162 2.09 -2.93 6.28
N ILE A 163 1.30 -4.00 6.18
CA ILE A 163 -0.13 -3.89 5.89
C ILE A 163 -0.83 -3.09 6.98
N HIS A 164 -0.54 -3.37 8.24
CA HIS A 164 -1.21 -2.72 9.37
C HIS A 164 -0.87 -1.23 9.47
N LEU A 165 0.40 -0.85 9.34
CA LEU A 165 0.84 0.53 9.53
C LEU A 165 0.63 1.41 8.31
N SER A 166 0.81 0.84 7.13
CA SER A 166 0.92 1.60 5.89
C SER A 166 -0.21 1.32 4.92
N TRP A 167 -0.50 0.04 4.63
CA TRP A 167 -1.42 -0.31 3.55
C TRP A 167 -2.90 -0.21 3.94
N ALA A 168 -3.32 -0.77 5.06
CA ALA A 168 -4.72 -0.76 5.48
C ALA A 168 -5.30 0.66 5.66
N PRO A 169 -4.55 1.63 6.24
CA PRO A 169 -4.99 3.02 6.26
C PRO A 169 -5.13 3.64 4.86
N ARG A 170 -4.15 3.39 3.95
CA ARG A 170 -4.24 3.87 2.56
C ARG A 170 -5.43 3.29 1.83
N TRP A 171 -5.63 1.98 1.94
CA TRP A 171 -6.76 1.31 1.31
C TRP A 171 -8.11 1.91 1.75
N ARG A 172 -8.25 2.29 3.03
CA ARG A 172 -9.42 3.02 3.53
C ARG A 172 -9.61 4.37 2.82
N ILE A 173 -8.52 5.13 2.66
CA ILE A 173 -8.54 6.42 1.96
C ILE A 173 -8.94 6.22 0.50
N LEU A 174 -8.37 5.22 -0.18
CA LEU A 174 -8.72 4.87 -1.56
C LEU A 174 -10.22 4.54 -1.71
N CYS A 175 -10.80 3.79 -0.77
CA CYS A 175 -12.24 3.53 -0.76
C CYS A 175 -13.07 4.80 -0.59
N LEU A 176 -12.63 5.76 0.25
CA LEU A 176 -13.34 7.02 0.43
C LEU A 176 -13.31 7.88 -0.85
N ILE A 177 -12.18 7.90 -1.54
CA ILE A 177 -12.03 8.61 -2.83
C ILE A 177 -12.95 7.98 -3.88
N GLU A 178 -13.01 6.65 -3.96
CA GLU A 178 -13.91 5.97 -4.89
C GLU A 178 -15.39 6.26 -4.58
N ASP A 179 -15.73 6.32 -3.29
CA ASP A 179 -17.07 6.75 -2.83
C ASP A 179 -17.35 8.25 -3.05
N LYS A 180 -16.43 9.01 -3.65
CA LYS A 180 -16.50 10.49 -3.81
C LYS A 180 -16.65 11.24 -2.49
N LYS A 181 -16.09 10.70 -1.41
CA LYS A 181 -16.04 11.34 -0.09
C LYS A 181 -14.67 11.94 0.12
N TYR A 182 -14.62 13.12 0.76
CA TYR A 182 -13.34 13.73 1.10
C TYR A 182 -12.62 12.91 2.19
N PRO A 183 -11.45 12.34 1.91
CA PRO A 183 -10.82 11.36 2.79
C PRO A 183 -10.17 11.96 4.04
N PHE A 184 -9.89 13.27 4.04
CA PHE A 184 -9.21 14.00 5.11
C PHE A 184 -10.17 14.85 5.95
N ALA A 185 -11.49 14.65 5.83
CA ALA A 185 -12.47 15.35 6.64
C ALA A 185 -12.23 15.13 8.15
N GLY A 186 -11.94 16.21 8.86
CA GLY A 186 -11.68 16.19 10.32
C GLY A 186 -10.21 16.14 10.72
N GLU A 187 -9.26 16.18 9.77
CA GLU A 187 -7.87 16.48 10.11
C GLU A 187 -7.69 17.97 10.38
N PRO A 188 -6.91 18.33 11.43
CA PRO A 188 -6.48 19.71 11.58
C PRO A 188 -5.60 20.06 10.37
N VAL A 189 -6.03 21.06 9.61
CA VAL A 189 -5.23 21.63 8.52
C VAL A 189 -3.90 22.07 9.12
N THR A 190 -2.80 21.52 8.66
CA THR A 190 -1.48 21.88 9.15
C THR A 190 -1.24 23.37 8.88
N GLU A 191 -0.60 24.08 9.81
CA GLU A 191 -0.44 25.54 9.73
C GLU A 191 0.27 25.99 8.43
N SER A 192 1.14 25.13 7.88
CA SER A 192 1.72 25.30 6.54
C SER A 192 0.72 25.24 5.39
N GLU A 193 -0.31 24.39 5.49
CA GLU A 193 -1.37 24.28 4.47
C GLU A 193 -2.34 25.48 4.55
N ARG A 194 -2.53 26.05 5.75
CA ARG A 194 -3.28 27.30 5.93
C ARG A 194 -2.57 28.49 5.29
N ILE A 195 -1.26 28.55 5.41
CA ILE A 195 -0.46 29.62 4.82
C ILE A 195 -0.49 29.53 3.29
N MET A 196 -0.31 28.34 2.72
CA MET A 196 -0.38 28.14 1.26
C MET A 196 -1.77 28.46 0.70
N SER A 197 -2.85 28.03 1.35
CA SER A 197 -4.20 28.36 0.90
C SER A 197 -4.51 29.85 1.05
N GLN A 198 -3.96 30.54 2.03
CA GLN A 198 -4.08 31.98 2.15
C GLN A 198 -3.28 32.72 1.07
N ASP A 199 -2.10 32.23 0.72
CA ASP A 199 -1.29 32.84 -0.35
C ASP A 199 -1.95 32.65 -1.72
N GLU A 200 -2.56 31.49 -2.02
CA GLU A 200 -3.37 31.29 -3.24
C GLU A 200 -4.59 32.21 -3.28
N ASP A 201 -5.32 32.35 -2.17
CA ASP A 201 -6.46 33.26 -2.08
C ASP A 201 -6.04 34.74 -2.25
N PHE A 202 -4.84 35.11 -1.80
CA PHE A 202 -4.29 36.45 -1.99
C PHE A 202 -3.82 36.69 -3.44
N GLU A 203 -3.22 35.68 -4.10
CA GLU A 203 -2.84 35.79 -5.52
C GLU A 203 -4.09 35.94 -6.42
N VAL A 204 -5.14 35.16 -6.16
CA VAL A 204 -6.39 35.24 -6.90
C VAL A 204 -7.07 36.62 -6.69
N ALA A 205 -7.09 37.09 -5.45
CA ALA A 205 -7.67 38.40 -5.13
C ALA A 205 -6.82 39.57 -5.71
N GLY A 206 -5.49 39.42 -5.77
CA GLY A 206 -4.59 40.36 -6.43
C GLY A 206 -4.82 40.45 -7.93
N ASN A 207 -5.02 39.33 -8.57
CA ASN A 207 -5.28 39.27 -10.02
C ASN A 207 -6.65 39.86 -10.40
N ASP A 208 -7.66 39.66 -9.55
CA ASP A 208 -9.00 40.28 -9.76
C ASP A 208 -8.95 41.82 -9.63
N SER A 209 -8.11 42.37 -8.75
CA SER A 209 -7.93 43.81 -8.60
C SER A 209 -7.21 44.45 -9.80
N GLU A 210 -6.20 43.78 -10.38
CA GLU A 210 -5.55 44.23 -11.63
C GLU A 210 -6.49 44.20 -12.82
N ILE A 211 -7.39 43.22 -12.92
CA ILE A 211 -8.39 43.14 -13.96
C ILE A 211 -9.41 44.26 -13.84
N MET A 212 -9.82 44.62 -12.61
CA MET A 212 -10.76 45.71 -12.36
C MET A 212 -10.14 47.08 -12.73
N GLU A 213 -8.85 47.31 -12.42
CA GLU A 213 -8.14 48.52 -12.78
C GLU A 213 -8.01 48.70 -14.29
N VAL A 214 -7.82 47.63 -15.03
CA VAL A 214 -7.79 47.64 -16.50
C VAL A 214 -9.17 47.94 -17.08
N VAL A 215 -10.26 47.42 -16.51
CA VAL A 215 -11.62 47.68 -16.96
C VAL A 215 -12.01 49.12 -16.69
N GLU A 216 -11.69 49.70 -15.53
CA GLU A 216 -11.94 51.12 -15.22
C GLU A 216 -11.21 52.06 -16.19
N SER A 217 -9.98 51.70 -16.60
CA SER A 217 -9.21 52.51 -17.55
C SER A 217 -9.80 52.55 -18.97
N PHE A 218 -10.63 51.57 -19.34
CA PHE A 218 -11.35 51.54 -20.62
C PHE A 218 -12.71 52.28 -20.60
N GLU A 219 -13.28 52.52 -19.42
CA GLU A 219 -14.53 53.29 -19.30
C GLU A 219 -14.30 54.82 -19.24
N GLU A 220 -13.08 55.29 -19.05
CA GLU A 220 -12.70 56.70 -19.02
C GLU A 220 -12.25 57.27 -20.38
N GLU A 221 -12.16 56.51 -21.47
CA GLU A 221 -11.93 56.95 -22.84
C GLU A 221 -13.25 57.07 -23.64
#